data_51893773b3b5647e56c8330788dc1566
#
_entry.id   51893773b3b5647e56c8330788dc1566
#
_cell.length_a   1.000
_cell.length_b   1.000
_cell.length_c   1.000
_cell.angle_alpha   90.00
_cell.angle_beta   90.00
_cell.angle_gamma   90.00
#
_symmetry.space_group_name_H-M   'P 1'
#
loop_
_entity.id
_entity.type
_entity.pdbx_description
1 polymer ?
#
loop_
_entity_poly.entity_id
_entity_poly.type
_entity_poly.pdbx_seq_one_letter_code
_entity_poly.pdbx_strand_id
1 'polypeptide(L)'
;MDIRVKKTKRAIQKTFIDLLREKPIEKITVKEIAERAEINKTTFYSHYETLDALTAEMERQTVQLVCDNMRGAQQLLDEPEAFVQEMFAALQQATDYLGVVPVSAMNRFTQHLRDAILEKIKGDNI
;
A
#
# COMPACT_ATOMS: atom_id res chain seq x y z
N MET A 1 -11.55 -14.56 -10.54
CA MET A 1 -11.09 -14.82 -9.16
C MET A 1 -12.28 -15.10 -8.26
N ASP A 2 -12.15 -16.11 -7.42
CA ASP A 2 -13.19 -16.49 -6.48
C ASP A 2 -13.46 -15.37 -5.47
N ILE A 3 -14.74 -15.11 -5.18
CA ILE A 3 -15.16 -14.12 -4.19
C ILE A 3 -14.60 -14.42 -2.80
N ARG A 4 -14.50 -15.69 -2.41
CA ARG A 4 -13.93 -16.09 -1.12
C ARG A 4 -12.48 -15.65 -0.98
N VAL A 5 -11.69 -15.80 -2.05
CA VAL A 5 -10.28 -15.39 -2.06
C VAL A 5 -10.17 -13.90 -1.83
N LYS A 6 -10.98 -13.10 -2.53
CA LYS A 6 -11.00 -11.65 -2.36
C LYS A 6 -11.41 -11.24 -0.96
N LYS A 7 -12.43 -11.86 -0.39
CA LYS A 7 -12.90 -11.55 0.96
C LYS A 7 -11.84 -11.87 2.00
N THR A 8 -11.17 -13.01 1.85
CA THR A 8 -10.11 -13.43 2.77
C THR A 8 -8.93 -12.47 2.71
N LYS A 9 -8.50 -12.08 1.51
CA LYS A 9 -7.42 -11.11 1.35
C LYS A 9 -7.77 -9.76 1.98
N ARG A 10 -8.99 -9.28 1.79
CA ARG A 10 -9.44 -8.04 2.40
C ARG A 10 -9.44 -8.11 3.91
N ALA A 11 -9.88 -9.24 4.48
CA ALA A 11 -9.88 -9.44 5.92
C ALA A 11 -8.47 -9.42 6.48
N ILE A 12 -7.52 -10.07 5.80
CA ILE A 12 -6.11 -10.08 6.17
C ILE A 12 -5.54 -8.65 6.14
N GLN A 13 -5.77 -7.93 5.05
CA GLN A 13 -5.25 -6.57 4.87
C GLN A 13 -5.84 -5.61 5.88
N LYS A 14 -7.14 -5.66 6.11
CA LYS A 14 -7.81 -4.82 7.11
C LYS A 14 -7.27 -5.08 8.50
N THR A 15 -7.11 -6.35 8.86
CA THR A 15 -6.57 -6.74 10.16
C THR A 15 -5.15 -6.22 10.34
N PHE A 16 -4.33 -6.32 9.30
CA PHE A 16 -2.96 -5.82 9.32
C PHE A 16 -2.92 -4.30 9.52
N ILE A 17 -3.79 -3.57 8.82
CA ILE A 17 -3.91 -2.11 8.99
C ILE A 17 -4.28 -1.77 10.43
N ASP A 18 -5.27 -2.47 10.99
CA ASP A 18 -5.70 -2.23 12.37
C ASP A 18 -4.56 -2.48 13.36
N LEU A 19 -3.78 -3.54 13.14
CA LEU A 19 -2.63 -3.86 13.98
C LEU A 19 -1.50 -2.83 13.86
N LEU A 20 -1.28 -2.29 12.66
CA LEU A 20 -0.28 -1.24 12.46
C LEU A 20 -0.61 0.03 13.23
N ARG A 21 -1.88 0.29 13.50
CA ARG A 21 -2.31 1.41 14.33
C ARG A 21 -2.07 1.17 15.81
N GLU A 22 -1.96 -0.10 16.23
CA GLU A 22 -1.81 -0.47 17.63
C GLU A 22 -0.35 -0.67 18.03
N LYS A 23 0.50 -1.15 17.11
CA LYS A 23 1.88 -1.49 17.46
C LYS A 23 2.79 -1.46 16.22
N PRO A 24 4.11 -1.38 16.42
CA PRO A 24 5.06 -1.39 15.31
C PRO A 24 5.05 -2.71 14.56
N ILE A 25 5.38 -2.64 13.28
CA ILE A 25 5.34 -3.80 12.37
C ILE A 25 6.20 -4.97 12.88
N GLU A 26 7.31 -4.67 13.54
CA GLU A 26 8.22 -5.69 14.07
C GLU A 26 7.57 -6.58 15.11
N LYS A 27 6.50 -6.10 15.73
CA LYS A 27 5.77 -6.84 16.77
C LYS A 27 4.51 -7.52 16.27
N ILE A 28 4.20 -7.37 14.99
CA ILE A 28 3.03 -8.02 14.38
C ILE A 28 3.42 -9.41 13.90
N THR A 29 2.60 -10.42 14.21
CA THR A 29 2.86 -11.80 13.82
C THR A 29 1.73 -12.34 12.94
N VAL A 30 2.04 -13.34 12.14
CA VAL A 30 1.03 -14.06 11.33
C VAL A 30 -0.04 -14.67 12.23
N LYS A 31 0.36 -15.21 13.38
CA LYS A 31 -0.57 -15.77 14.36
C LYS A 31 -1.63 -14.76 14.77
N GLU A 32 -1.21 -13.56 15.09
CA GLU A 32 -2.09 -12.47 15.53
C GLU A 32 -3.05 -12.04 14.41
N ILE A 33 -2.52 -11.92 13.20
CA ILE A 33 -3.35 -11.59 12.04
C ILE A 33 -4.41 -12.67 11.82
N ALA A 34 -3.99 -13.94 11.85
CA ALA A 34 -4.90 -15.06 11.62
C ALA A 34 -5.99 -15.10 12.68
N GLU A 35 -5.64 -14.92 13.95
CA GLU A 35 -6.61 -14.92 15.04
C GLU A 35 -7.65 -13.81 14.87
N ARG A 36 -7.23 -12.59 14.59
CA ARG A 36 -8.13 -11.46 14.44
C ARG A 36 -8.97 -11.52 13.16
N ALA A 37 -8.40 -12.04 12.09
CA ALA A 37 -9.13 -12.21 10.83
C ALA A 37 -10.01 -13.45 10.83
N GLU A 38 -10.00 -14.22 11.94
CA GLU A 38 -10.79 -15.44 12.09
C GLU A 38 -10.49 -16.49 11.02
N ILE A 39 -9.21 -16.63 10.70
CA ILE A 39 -8.70 -17.64 9.77
C ILE A 39 -7.60 -18.43 10.45
N ASN A 40 -7.24 -19.59 9.89
CA ASN A 40 -6.08 -20.32 10.38
C ASN A 40 -4.82 -19.89 9.64
N LYS A 41 -3.64 -20.26 10.16
CA LYS A 41 -2.36 -19.91 9.56
C LYS A 41 -2.20 -20.46 8.15
N THR A 42 -2.74 -21.65 7.91
CA THR A 42 -2.68 -22.29 6.59
C THR A 42 -3.38 -21.41 5.55
N THR A 43 -4.53 -20.86 5.92
CA THR A 43 -5.25 -19.93 5.04
C THR A 43 -4.44 -18.69 4.76
N PHE A 44 -3.79 -18.12 5.80
CA PHE A 44 -2.91 -16.96 5.59
C PHE A 44 -1.81 -17.32 4.59
N TYR A 45 -1.10 -18.43 4.81
CA TYR A 45 0.03 -18.82 3.97
C TYR A 45 -0.38 -19.23 2.55
N SER A 46 -1.67 -19.54 2.32
CA SER A 46 -2.15 -19.78 0.96
C SER A 46 -2.24 -18.48 0.14
N HIS A 47 -2.29 -17.32 0.80
CA HIS A 47 -2.35 -16.01 0.16
C HIS A 47 -1.01 -15.28 0.16
N TYR A 48 -0.24 -15.42 1.23
CA TYR A 48 1.03 -14.71 1.40
C TYR A 48 2.06 -15.65 2.02
N GLU A 49 3.18 -15.85 1.35
CA GLU A 49 4.24 -16.73 1.87
C GLU A 49 4.82 -16.21 3.18
N THR A 50 4.92 -14.89 3.32
CA THR A 50 5.51 -14.22 4.49
C THR A 50 4.73 -12.96 4.80
N LEU A 51 4.97 -12.41 5.99
CA LEU A 51 4.44 -11.11 6.36
C LEU A 51 5.00 -10.00 5.45
N ASP A 52 6.25 -10.15 5.02
CA ASP A 52 6.88 -9.21 4.09
C ASP A 52 6.16 -9.20 2.73
N ALA A 53 5.68 -10.36 2.27
CA ALA A 53 4.91 -10.43 1.03
C ALA A 53 3.59 -9.67 1.14
N LEU A 54 2.91 -9.76 2.28
CA LEU A 54 1.70 -8.98 2.55
C LEU A 54 2.02 -7.48 2.53
N THR A 55 3.07 -7.08 3.24
CA THR A 55 3.49 -5.68 3.31
C THR A 55 3.81 -5.15 1.91
N ALA A 56 4.55 -5.91 1.11
CA ALA A 56 4.93 -5.52 -0.23
C ALA A 56 3.71 -5.35 -1.15
N GLU A 57 2.72 -6.24 -1.04
CA GLU A 57 1.51 -6.11 -1.85
C GLU A 57 0.73 -4.85 -1.47
N MET A 58 0.61 -4.55 -0.18
CA MET A 58 -0.09 -3.36 0.30
C MET A 58 0.63 -2.08 -0.10
N GLU A 59 1.96 -2.08 -0.09
CA GLU A 59 2.76 -0.96 -0.58
C GLU A 59 2.48 -0.72 -2.07
N ARG A 60 2.47 -1.79 -2.87
CA ARG A 60 2.18 -1.66 -4.30
C ARG A 60 0.78 -1.12 -4.56
N GLN A 61 -0.22 -1.60 -3.81
CA GLN A 61 -1.59 -1.10 -3.92
C GLN A 61 -1.69 0.38 -3.60
N THR A 62 -0.97 0.81 -2.56
CA THR A 62 -0.95 2.22 -2.14
C THR A 62 -0.29 3.09 -3.19
N VAL A 63 0.85 2.66 -3.71
CA VAL A 63 1.56 3.38 -4.78
C VAL A 63 0.69 3.48 -6.03
N GLN A 64 0.01 2.40 -6.39
CA GLN A 64 -0.89 2.40 -7.54
C GLN A 64 -2.04 3.39 -7.35
N LEU A 65 -2.61 3.42 -6.15
CA LEU A 65 -3.69 4.36 -5.81
C LEU A 65 -3.22 5.81 -5.97
N VAL A 66 -2.02 6.12 -5.45
CA VAL A 66 -1.43 7.46 -5.58
C VAL A 66 -1.25 7.82 -7.05
N CYS A 67 -0.65 6.91 -7.84
CA CYS A 67 -0.38 7.16 -9.25
C CYS A 67 -1.66 7.31 -10.07
N ASP A 68 -2.70 6.53 -9.76
CA ASP A 68 -3.97 6.61 -10.47
C ASP A 68 -4.71 7.93 -10.23
N ASN A 69 -4.44 8.57 -9.09
CA ASN A 69 -5.07 9.85 -8.74
C ASN A 69 -4.27 11.05 -9.22
N MET A 70 -3.13 10.83 -9.87
CA MET A 70 -2.30 11.90 -10.41
C MET A 70 -2.53 12.05 -11.90
N ARG A 71 -2.62 13.27 -12.38
CA ARG A 71 -2.59 13.56 -13.81
C ARG A 71 -1.15 13.38 -14.29
N GLY A 72 -0.90 13.25 -15.55
CA GLY A 72 0.42 12.88 -16.08
C GLY A 72 1.49 13.95 -15.98
N ALA A 73 2.63 13.68 -16.61
CA ALA A 73 3.80 14.56 -16.59
C ALA A 73 3.52 15.96 -17.13
N GLN A 74 2.54 16.11 -18.01
CA GLN A 74 2.20 17.42 -18.55
C GLN A 74 1.73 18.38 -17.47
N GLN A 75 0.98 17.87 -16.47
CA GLN A 75 0.56 18.69 -15.35
C GLN A 75 1.76 19.18 -14.53
N LEU A 76 2.78 18.33 -14.36
CA LEU A 76 3.99 18.74 -13.65
C LEU A 76 4.66 19.93 -14.32
N LEU A 77 4.65 19.97 -15.65
CA LEU A 77 5.25 21.04 -16.42
C LEU A 77 4.38 22.30 -16.46
N ASP A 78 3.07 22.14 -16.63
CA ASP A 78 2.13 23.24 -16.81
C ASP A 78 1.63 23.83 -15.48
N GLU A 79 1.43 22.99 -14.49
CA GLU A 79 0.83 23.37 -13.19
C GLU A 79 1.59 22.68 -12.05
N PRO A 80 2.85 23.08 -11.79
CA PRO A 80 3.65 22.38 -10.77
C PRO A 80 3.07 22.47 -9.38
N GLU A 81 2.45 23.60 -9.03
CA GLU A 81 1.83 23.73 -7.70
C GLU A 81 0.64 22.81 -7.52
N ALA A 82 -0.21 22.72 -8.53
CA ALA A 82 -1.36 21.82 -8.52
C ALA A 82 -0.92 20.36 -8.46
N PHE A 83 0.14 20.01 -9.20
CA PHE A 83 0.73 18.67 -9.17
C PHE A 83 1.19 18.30 -7.76
N VAL A 84 1.92 19.19 -7.09
CA VAL A 84 2.41 18.96 -5.73
C VAL A 84 1.24 18.82 -4.76
N GLN A 85 0.22 19.67 -4.86
CA GLN A 85 -0.96 19.60 -4.00
C GLN A 85 -1.71 18.29 -4.18
N GLU A 86 -1.89 17.83 -5.42
CA GLU A 86 -2.54 16.55 -5.69
C GLU A 86 -1.73 15.38 -5.15
N MET A 87 -0.40 15.45 -5.24
CA MET A 87 0.50 14.44 -4.69
C MET A 87 0.34 14.35 -3.17
N PHE A 88 0.34 15.50 -2.47
CA PHE A 88 0.14 15.52 -1.03
C PHE A 88 -1.23 14.97 -0.63
N ALA A 89 -2.28 15.35 -1.34
CA ALA A 89 -3.63 14.85 -1.07
C ALA A 89 -3.69 13.33 -1.26
N ALA A 90 -3.07 12.81 -2.31
CA ALA A 90 -3.03 11.38 -2.58
C ALA A 90 -2.25 10.62 -1.51
N LEU A 91 -1.11 11.18 -1.06
CA LEU A 91 -0.32 10.59 0.01
C LEU A 91 -1.08 10.59 1.34
N GLN A 92 -1.84 11.65 1.61
CA GLN A 92 -2.64 11.72 2.82
C GLN A 92 -3.76 10.67 2.81
N GLN A 93 -4.42 10.48 1.68
CA GLN A 93 -5.41 9.41 1.54
C GLN A 93 -4.78 8.05 1.73
N ALA A 94 -3.59 7.82 1.19
CA ALA A 94 -2.87 6.57 1.37
C ALA A 94 -2.49 6.35 2.84
N THR A 95 -2.07 7.41 3.55
CA THR A 95 -1.78 7.33 4.97
C THR A 95 -3.03 6.99 5.78
N ASP A 96 -4.16 7.60 5.45
CA ASP A 96 -5.43 7.29 6.11
C ASP A 96 -5.84 5.84 5.86
N TYR A 97 -5.59 5.33 4.66
CA TYR A 97 -5.87 3.94 4.31
C TYR A 97 -4.98 2.95 5.06
N LEU A 98 -3.66 3.22 5.07
CA LEU A 98 -2.67 2.32 5.70
C LEU A 98 -2.50 2.56 7.20
N GLY A 99 -2.98 3.71 7.72
CA GLY A 99 -2.71 4.10 9.10
C GLY A 99 -1.27 4.57 9.26
N VAL A 100 -0.59 4.08 10.30
CA VAL A 100 0.79 4.48 10.56
C VAL A 100 1.75 3.62 9.75
N VAL A 101 2.58 4.28 8.93
CA VAL A 101 3.62 3.59 8.15
C VAL A 101 4.92 3.64 8.94
N PRO A 102 5.53 2.49 9.29
CA PRO A 102 6.81 2.47 10.00
C PRO A 102 7.92 3.13 9.17
N VAL A 103 8.91 3.73 9.86
CA VAL A 103 10.02 4.41 9.18
C VAL A 103 10.76 3.48 8.22
N SER A 104 10.96 2.22 8.62
CA SER A 104 11.62 1.23 7.76
C SER A 104 10.84 0.93 6.48
N ALA A 105 9.51 0.89 6.58
CA ALA A 105 8.64 0.69 5.42
C ALA A 105 8.54 1.96 4.58
N MET A 106 8.71 3.13 5.20
CA MET A 106 8.63 4.42 4.54
C MET A 106 9.69 4.58 3.46
N ASN A 107 10.92 4.10 3.71
CA ASN A 107 11.98 4.15 2.70
C ASN A 107 11.64 3.33 1.47
N ARG A 108 11.14 2.11 1.68
CA ARG A 108 10.70 1.25 0.57
C ARG A 108 9.52 1.88 -0.16
N PHE A 109 8.57 2.40 0.57
CA PHE A 109 7.41 3.09 0.00
C PHE A 109 7.83 4.26 -0.87
N THR A 110 8.74 5.10 -0.38
CA THR A 110 9.24 6.26 -1.10
C THR A 110 9.96 5.84 -2.38
N GLN A 111 10.78 4.79 -2.32
CA GLN A 111 11.47 4.27 -3.50
C GLN A 111 10.48 3.74 -4.55
N HIS A 112 9.50 2.95 -4.11
CA HIS A 112 8.48 2.41 -5.01
C HIS A 112 7.64 3.53 -5.65
N LEU A 113 7.28 4.55 -4.87
CA LEU A 113 6.53 5.69 -5.36
C LEU A 113 7.35 6.46 -6.40
N ARG A 114 8.62 6.71 -6.11
CA ARG A 114 9.53 7.38 -7.06
C ARG A 114 9.62 6.60 -8.36
N ASP A 115 9.85 5.29 -8.28
CA ASP A 115 10.00 4.45 -9.46
C ASP A 115 8.71 4.42 -10.28
N ALA A 116 7.56 4.32 -9.62
CA ALA A 116 6.26 4.31 -10.28
C ALA A 116 5.98 5.65 -10.98
N ILE A 117 6.30 6.77 -10.32
CA ILE A 117 6.13 8.10 -10.91
C ILE A 117 7.04 8.27 -12.13
N LEU A 118 8.30 7.83 -12.03
CA LEU A 118 9.24 7.91 -13.15
C LEU A 118 8.77 7.08 -14.35
N GLU A 119 8.22 5.88 -14.10
CA GLU A 119 7.64 5.06 -15.16
C GLU A 119 6.45 5.74 -15.82
N LYS A 120 5.59 6.37 -15.01
CA LYS A 120 4.42 7.08 -15.52
C LYS A 120 4.85 8.28 -16.38
N ILE A 121 5.86 9.02 -15.94
CA ILE A 121 6.41 10.15 -16.67
C ILE A 121 6.98 9.68 -18.01
N LYS A 122 7.75 8.59 -18.03
CA LYS A 122 8.29 8.01 -19.27
C LYS A 122 7.16 7.60 -20.21
N GLY A 123 6.11 6.99 -19.69
CA GLY A 123 4.95 6.60 -20.49
C GLY A 123 4.24 7.79 -21.11
N ASP A 124 4.10 8.87 -20.36
CA ASP A 124 3.41 10.08 -20.84
C ASP A 124 4.23 10.91 -21.82
N ASN A 125 5.55 10.75 -21.83
CA ASN A 125 6.48 11.52 -22.67
C ASN A 125 6.85 10.84 -23.98
N ILE A 126 6.24 9.74 -24.30
CA ILE A 126 6.50 9.01 -25.55
C ILE A 126 5.66 9.55 -26.69
#